data_d5f74af368f2784614c606e998273279
#
_entry.id   d5f74af368f2784614c606e998273279
#
_cell.length_a   1.000
_cell.length_b   1.000
_cell.length_c   1.000
_cell.angle_alpha   90.00
_cell.angle_beta   90.00
_cell.angle_gamma   90.00
#
_symmetry.space_group_name_H-M   'P 1'
#
loop_
_entity.id
_entity.type
_entity.pdbx_description
1 polymer ?
#
loop_
_entity_poly.entity_id
_entity_poly.type
_entity_poly.pdbx_seq_one_letter_code
_entity_poly.pdbx_strand_id
1 'polypeptide(L)'
;MSSYMYLRRIRVFAPLAALMTSGLLLLWGCSSSNPDLDFVAKDEPWRKQEENACLSANAVRPTSFIQTRSALGGPSLCGTEHPFEMSAADGGRVSMKPTALLRCPMIPQVDRWVAEVVEPAARHHIGAPLTELTVAASYACRSMNHVAGARLSEHGYANALDISVFKFADGSAISVKGGWYGSGRERAFLREVHDGTCRYFTTVLGPGYNAAHRDHLHLDRGPYRACR
;
A
#
# COMPACT_ATOMS: atom_id res chain seq x y z
N MET A 1 -106.42 -33.85 24.89
CA MET A 1 -105.80 -32.96 25.77
C MET A 1 -104.28 -33.31 25.71
N SER A 2 -103.60 -32.69 24.82
CA SER A 2 -102.22 -33.09 24.44
C SER A 2 -101.31 -31.97 24.74
N SER A 3 -100.30 -32.20 25.61
CA SER A 3 -99.27 -31.27 25.95
C SER A 3 -98.01 -31.53 25.08
N TYR A 4 -97.72 -30.60 24.18
CA TYR A 4 -96.51 -30.66 23.42
C TYR A 4 -95.37 -29.97 24.20
N MET A 5 -94.37 -30.75 24.56
CA MET A 5 -93.11 -30.29 25.16
C MET A 5 -92.15 -29.83 24.07
N TYR A 6 -91.84 -28.54 24.06
CA TYR A 6 -90.89 -27.92 23.16
C TYR A 6 -89.45 -28.05 23.71
N LEU A 7 -88.64 -28.90 23.08
CA LEU A 7 -87.19 -29.02 23.40
C LEU A 7 -86.44 -27.87 22.72
N ARG A 8 -85.98 -26.91 23.50
CA ARG A 8 -85.07 -25.90 23.06
C ARG A 8 -83.63 -26.48 22.91
N ARG A 9 -83.14 -26.53 21.68
CA ARG A 9 -81.74 -26.85 21.42
C ARG A 9 -80.86 -25.64 21.77
N ILE A 10 -79.99 -25.78 22.77
CA ILE A 10 -78.96 -24.82 23.12
C ILE A 10 -77.82 -25.04 22.15
N ARG A 11 -77.59 -24.05 21.30
CA ARG A 11 -76.37 -24.02 20.47
C ARG A 11 -75.23 -23.46 21.31
N VAL A 12 -74.28 -24.30 21.63
CA VAL A 12 -73.01 -23.89 22.25
C VAL A 12 -72.09 -23.33 21.14
N PHE A 13 -71.90 -22.04 21.16
CA PHE A 13 -70.87 -21.42 20.35
C PHE A 13 -69.52 -21.63 21.02
N ALA A 14 -68.65 -22.40 20.42
CA ALA A 14 -67.27 -22.49 20.81
C ALA A 14 -66.52 -21.25 20.24
N PRO A 15 -65.71 -20.54 21.06
CA PRO A 15 -64.84 -19.45 20.51
C PRO A 15 -63.65 -20.06 19.77
N LEU A 16 -63.50 -19.71 18.49
CA LEU A 16 -62.25 -19.92 17.76
C LEU A 16 -61.19 -19.04 18.42
N ALA A 17 -60.29 -19.67 19.14
CA ALA A 17 -59.02 -19.02 19.54
C ALA A 17 -58.15 -18.87 18.29
N ALA A 18 -58.06 -17.67 17.76
CA ALA A 18 -57.08 -17.31 16.75
C ALA A 18 -55.67 -17.31 17.37
N LEU A 19 -54.88 -18.33 17.10
CA LEU A 19 -53.44 -18.36 17.38
C LEU A 19 -52.77 -17.37 16.42
N MET A 20 -52.49 -16.16 16.91
CA MET A 20 -51.51 -15.26 16.27
C MET A 20 -50.13 -15.84 16.50
N THR A 21 -49.62 -16.58 15.53
CA THR A 21 -48.19 -16.89 15.43
C THR A 21 -47.47 -15.63 15.01
N SER A 22 -46.93 -14.90 16.00
CA SER A 22 -45.96 -13.84 15.75
C SER A 22 -44.71 -14.44 15.13
N GLY A 23 -44.61 -14.39 13.79
CA GLY A 23 -43.41 -14.72 13.06
C GLY A 23 -42.33 -13.71 13.42
N LEU A 24 -41.41 -14.10 14.31
CA LEU A 24 -40.16 -13.39 14.59
C LEU A 24 -39.28 -13.53 13.34
N LEU A 25 -39.39 -12.57 12.42
CA LEU A 25 -38.43 -12.41 11.32
C LEU A 25 -37.06 -12.09 11.92
N LEU A 26 -36.28 -13.13 12.15
CA LEU A 26 -34.82 -13.00 12.36
C LEU A 26 -34.24 -12.43 11.08
N LEU A 27 -34.09 -11.11 11.04
CA LEU A 27 -33.17 -10.43 10.10
C LEU A 27 -31.77 -10.92 10.42
N TRP A 28 -31.36 -12.02 9.81
CA TRP A 28 -29.95 -12.33 9.66
C TRP A 28 -29.36 -11.23 8.77
N GLY A 29 -28.88 -10.19 9.42
CA GLY A 29 -27.98 -9.25 8.77
C GLY A 29 -26.81 -10.05 8.26
N CYS A 30 -26.73 -10.25 6.94
CA CYS A 30 -25.50 -10.64 6.30
C CYS A 30 -24.49 -9.51 6.55
N SER A 31 -23.79 -9.57 7.67
CA SER A 31 -22.52 -8.91 7.82
C SER A 31 -21.62 -9.62 6.82
N SER A 32 -21.44 -9.03 5.65
CA SER A 32 -20.38 -9.39 4.72
C SER A 32 -19.06 -8.94 5.35
N SER A 33 -18.61 -9.64 6.38
CA SER A 33 -17.20 -9.68 6.72
C SER A 33 -16.53 -10.34 5.52
N ASN A 34 -15.80 -9.56 4.73
CA ASN A 34 -14.87 -10.10 3.76
C ASN A 34 -13.92 -11.02 4.54
N PRO A 35 -14.02 -12.36 4.39
CA PRO A 35 -13.33 -13.29 5.29
C PRO A 35 -11.81 -13.34 5.06
N ASP A 36 -11.28 -12.59 4.06
CA ASP A 36 -9.91 -12.74 3.57
C ASP A 36 -9.04 -11.48 3.67
N LEU A 37 -9.45 -10.45 4.42
CA LEU A 37 -8.56 -9.32 4.64
C LEU A 37 -7.57 -9.63 5.75
N ASP A 38 -6.36 -9.93 5.34
CA ASP A 38 -5.22 -10.25 6.21
C ASP A 38 -4.59 -8.98 6.86
N PHE A 39 -5.33 -7.86 6.92
CA PHE A 39 -4.83 -6.60 7.49
C PHE A 39 -5.93 -5.73 8.10
N VAL A 40 -5.50 -4.83 9.00
CA VAL A 40 -6.32 -3.75 9.55
C VAL A 40 -5.97 -2.45 8.82
N ALA A 41 -6.92 -1.87 8.11
CA ALA A 41 -6.77 -0.58 7.45
C ALA A 41 -7.41 0.53 8.30
N LYS A 42 -6.79 1.72 8.31
CA LYS A 42 -7.33 2.94 8.92
C LYS A 42 -7.43 4.01 7.86
N ASP A 43 -8.59 4.68 7.82
CA ASP A 43 -8.69 5.93 7.07
C ASP A 43 -7.87 7.00 7.81
N GLU A 44 -6.93 7.58 7.10
CA GLU A 44 -6.03 8.60 7.62
C GLU A 44 -6.14 9.85 6.73
N PRO A 45 -6.92 10.86 7.16
CA PRO A 45 -7.24 12.05 6.34
C PRO A 45 -6.02 12.80 5.81
N TRP A 46 -4.87 12.74 6.50
CA TRP A 46 -3.63 13.38 6.06
C TRP A 46 -3.16 12.87 4.69
N ARG A 47 -3.43 11.59 4.34
CA ARG A 47 -3.05 11.01 3.04
C ARG A 47 -3.75 11.73 1.89
N LYS A 48 -5.06 11.95 2.04
CA LYS A 48 -5.85 12.67 1.04
C LYS A 48 -5.45 14.14 0.97
N GLN A 49 -5.13 14.76 2.09
CA GLN A 49 -4.66 16.15 2.14
C GLN A 49 -3.32 16.30 1.41
N GLU A 50 -2.33 15.43 1.67
CA GLU A 50 -1.04 15.43 0.97
C GLU A 50 -1.19 15.19 -0.54
N GLU A 51 -2.02 14.24 -0.93
CA GLU A 51 -2.30 13.95 -2.34
C GLU A 51 -2.89 15.19 -3.04
N ASN A 52 -3.94 15.76 -2.46
CA ASN A 52 -4.60 16.93 -3.02
C ASN A 52 -3.65 18.14 -3.09
N ALA A 53 -2.81 18.35 -2.10
CA ALA A 53 -1.79 19.39 -2.10
C ALA A 53 -0.78 19.20 -3.23
N CYS A 54 -0.30 17.97 -3.42
CA CYS A 54 0.63 17.61 -4.50
C CYS A 54 0.01 17.84 -5.89
N LEU A 55 -1.23 17.38 -6.10
CA LEU A 55 -1.95 17.53 -7.36
C LEU A 55 -2.28 19.00 -7.66
N SER A 56 -2.79 19.75 -6.67
CA SER A 56 -3.13 21.16 -6.83
C SER A 56 -1.91 22.04 -7.12
N ALA A 57 -0.76 21.68 -6.56
CA ALA A 57 0.51 22.35 -6.85
C ALA A 57 1.11 21.97 -8.21
N ASN A 58 0.48 21.06 -8.97
CA ASN A 58 1.06 20.47 -10.19
C ASN A 58 2.51 19.99 -9.96
N ALA A 59 2.77 19.41 -8.78
CA ALA A 59 4.12 18.98 -8.40
C ALA A 59 4.63 17.81 -9.27
N VAL A 60 3.72 17.08 -9.89
CA VAL A 60 4.03 16.02 -10.86
C VAL A 60 3.35 16.36 -12.19
N ARG A 61 4.15 16.39 -13.25
CA ARG A 61 3.66 16.56 -14.62
C ARG A 61 3.94 15.28 -15.42
N PRO A 62 2.99 14.80 -16.23
CA PRO A 62 3.23 13.68 -17.12
C PRO A 62 4.38 13.97 -18.08
N THR A 63 5.20 12.95 -18.31
CA THR A 63 6.36 12.96 -19.21
C THR A 63 6.40 11.64 -19.97
N SER A 64 7.44 11.39 -20.78
CA SER A 64 7.64 10.07 -21.40
C SER A 64 7.92 8.96 -20.39
N PHE A 65 8.33 9.30 -19.15
CA PHE A 65 8.69 8.35 -18.08
C PHE A 65 7.85 8.49 -16.79
N ILE A 66 6.93 9.46 -16.73
CA ILE A 66 5.92 9.60 -15.67
C ILE A 66 4.55 9.70 -16.34
N GLN A 67 3.68 8.74 -16.12
CA GLN A 67 2.36 8.70 -16.73
C GLN A 67 1.26 8.60 -15.67
N THR A 68 0.14 9.29 -15.90
CA THR A 68 -1.07 9.07 -15.10
C THR A 68 -1.65 7.69 -15.40
N ARG A 69 -2.21 7.04 -14.39
CA ARG A 69 -2.90 5.76 -14.51
C ARG A 69 -4.32 5.87 -13.96
N SER A 70 -5.16 4.93 -14.35
CA SER A 70 -6.48 4.75 -13.73
C SER A 70 -6.31 4.47 -12.25
N ALA A 71 -7.33 4.84 -11.46
CA ALA A 71 -7.35 4.60 -10.02
C ALA A 71 -6.94 3.16 -9.69
N LEU A 72 -6.04 3.03 -8.75
CA LEU A 72 -5.70 1.74 -8.15
C LEU A 72 -6.75 1.44 -7.10
N GLY A 73 -7.29 0.26 -7.15
CA GLY A 73 -8.27 -0.22 -6.19
C GLY A 73 -7.89 -1.59 -5.63
N GLY A 74 -8.49 -1.93 -4.53
CA GLY A 74 -8.33 -3.22 -3.87
C GLY A 74 -9.34 -3.35 -2.75
N PRO A 75 -9.30 -4.43 -1.98
CA PRO A 75 -10.18 -4.58 -0.84
C PRO A 75 -9.89 -3.50 0.21
N SER A 76 -10.94 -3.05 0.91
CA SER A 76 -10.87 -2.04 1.97
C SER A 76 -10.29 -0.70 1.47
N LEU A 77 -9.26 -0.18 2.11
CA LEU A 77 -8.63 1.11 1.81
C LEU A 77 -7.39 0.99 0.90
N CYS A 78 -7.20 -0.15 0.22
CA CYS A 78 -6.12 -0.27 -0.73
C CYS A 78 -6.34 0.59 -1.97
N GLY A 79 -5.28 1.22 -2.44
CA GLY A 79 -5.26 1.99 -3.67
C GLY A 79 -5.08 3.49 -3.49
N THR A 80 -5.23 4.20 -4.58
CA THR A 80 -5.26 5.67 -4.67
C THR A 80 -6.04 6.09 -5.92
N GLU A 81 -6.70 7.24 -5.87
CA GLU A 81 -7.53 7.73 -6.97
C GLU A 81 -6.69 8.25 -8.16
N HIS A 82 -5.52 8.81 -7.89
CA HIS A 82 -4.67 9.46 -8.89
C HIS A 82 -3.23 8.91 -8.89
N PRO A 83 -3.03 7.63 -9.24
CA PRO A 83 -1.70 7.04 -9.29
C PRO A 83 -0.93 7.51 -10.52
N PHE A 84 0.38 7.53 -10.37
CA PHE A 84 1.34 7.68 -11.45
C PHE A 84 2.15 6.42 -11.64
N GLU A 85 2.44 6.08 -12.88
CA GLU A 85 3.46 5.10 -13.21
C GLU A 85 4.76 5.83 -13.53
N MET A 86 5.81 5.46 -12.81
CA MET A 86 7.14 6.02 -12.98
C MET A 86 8.07 4.93 -13.54
N SER A 87 8.59 5.14 -14.74
CA SER A 87 9.50 4.23 -15.45
C SER A 87 10.96 4.68 -15.41
N ALA A 88 11.22 5.94 -15.00
CA ALA A 88 12.57 6.45 -14.76
C ALA A 88 12.55 7.61 -13.76
N ALA A 89 13.66 7.81 -13.08
CA ALA A 89 13.94 8.89 -12.15
C ALA A 89 15.10 9.77 -12.65
N ASP A 90 15.45 10.80 -11.88
CA ASP A 90 16.53 11.74 -12.20
C ASP A 90 16.31 12.37 -13.60
N GLY A 91 15.11 12.93 -13.81
CA GLY A 91 14.74 13.54 -15.09
C GLY A 91 14.74 12.56 -16.27
N GLY A 92 14.54 11.27 -16.02
CA GLY A 92 14.51 10.22 -17.05
C GLY A 92 15.85 9.54 -17.31
N ARG A 93 16.92 9.90 -16.59
CA ARG A 93 18.26 9.33 -16.78
C ARG A 93 18.43 7.92 -16.20
N VAL A 94 17.70 7.61 -15.14
CA VAL A 94 17.81 6.34 -14.40
C VAL A 94 16.53 5.55 -14.57
N SER A 95 16.58 4.45 -15.32
CA SER A 95 15.42 3.59 -15.54
C SER A 95 14.97 2.87 -14.25
N MET A 96 13.69 2.62 -14.11
CA MET A 96 13.11 1.85 -13.01
C MET A 96 12.45 0.58 -13.58
N LYS A 97 12.88 -0.58 -13.14
CA LYS A 97 12.40 -1.88 -13.66
C LYS A 97 12.07 -2.88 -12.55
N PRO A 98 10.82 -3.39 -12.54
CA PRO A 98 9.67 -2.90 -13.30
C PRO A 98 9.32 -1.44 -12.98
N THR A 99 8.39 -0.85 -13.74
CA THR A 99 7.86 0.48 -13.45
C THR A 99 7.20 0.53 -12.08
N ALA A 100 7.26 1.66 -11.39
CA ALA A 100 6.67 1.83 -10.08
C ALA A 100 5.30 2.53 -10.17
N LEU A 101 4.29 1.99 -9.50
CA LEU A 101 2.98 2.62 -9.31
C LEU A 101 2.99 3.35 -7.96
N LEU A 102 2.91 4.66 -8.01
CA LEU A 102 3.08 5.54 -6.85
C LEU A 102 2.04 6.65 -6.83
N ARG A 103 1.66 7.10 -5.65
CA ARG A 103 0.86 8.31 -5.47
C ARG A 103 1.70 9.58 -5.69
N CYS A 104 1.02 10.72 -5.94
CA CYS A 104 1.66 11.99 -6.30
C CYS A 104 2.81 12.39 -5.36
N PRO A 105 2.69 12.40 -4.02
CA PRO A 105 3.76 12.86 -3.13
C PRO A 105 5.05 12.03 -3.18
N MET A 106 4.99 10.78 -3.65
CA MET A 106 6.16 9.92 -3.77
C MET A 106 7.06 10.32 -4.93
N ILE A 107 6.48 10.73 -6.06
CA ILE A 107 7.18 10.96 -7.32
C ILE A 107 8.33 11.97 -7.20
N PRO A 108 8.11 13.22 -6.71
CA PRO A 108 9.19 14.20 -6.59
C PRO A 108 10.25 13.79 -5.57
N GLN A 109 9.88 12.99 -4.56
CA GLN A 109 10.86 12.51 -3.58
C GLN A 109 11.78 11.45 -4.18
N VAL A 110 11.22 10.51 -4.97
CA VAL A 110 12.01 9.49 -5.67
C VAL A 110 12.96 10.16 -6.68
N ASP A 111 12.47 11.11 -7.47
CA ASP A 111 13.26 11.80 -8.47
C ASP A 111 14.46 12.54 -7.84
N ARG A 112 14.18 13.34 -6.80
CA ARG A 112 15.23 14.07 -6.06
C ARG A 112 16.17 13.15 -5.28
N TRP A 113 15.67 12.10 -4.66
CA TRP A 113 16.50 11.13 -3.96
C TRP A 113 17.52 10.49 -4.90
N VAL A 114 17.08 10.09 -6.10
CA VAL A 114 18.01 9.51 -7.09
C VAL A 114 19.05 10.54 -7.52
N ALA A 115 18.63 11.77 -7.83
CA ALA A 115 19.52 12.84 -8.30
C ALA A 115 20.51 13.34 -7.22
N GLU A 116 20.03 13.45 -5.96
CA GLU A 116 20.77 14.16 -4.90
C GLU A 116 21.47 13.19 -3.91
N VAL A 117 21.18 11.90 -3.97
CA VAL A 117 21.77 10.88 -3.07
C VAL A 117 22.39 9.73 -3.86
N VAL A 118 21.59 9.02 -4.67
CA VAL A 118 22.06 7.77 -5.27
C VAL A 118 23.11 8.02 -6.33
N GLU A 119 22.87 8.99 -7.22
CA GLU A 119 23.79 9.33 -8.30
C GLU A 119 25.14 9.88 -7.78
N PRO A 120 25.19 10.80 -6.80
CA PRO A 120 26.44 11.20 -6.18
C PRO A 120 27.19 10.04 -5.51
N ALA A 121 26.49 9.19 -4.75
CA ALA A 121 27.09 8.02 -4.13
C ALA A 121 27.63 7.01 -5.17
N ALA A 122 26.92 6.82 -6.29
CA ALA A 122 27.38 5.98 -7.40
C ALA A 122 28.70 6.49 -7.97
N ARG A 123 28.80 7.79 -8.26
CA ARG A 123 30.05 8.41 -8.75
C ARG A 123 31.18 8.32 -7.73
N HIS A 124 30.88 8.54 -6.46
CA HIS A 124 31.84 8.51 -5.38
C HIS A 124 32.46 7.13 -5.14
N HIS A 125 31.59 6.11 -4.95
CA HIS A 125 32.02 4.77 -4.55
C HIS A 125 32.34 3.85 -5.72
N ILE A 126 31.59 3.98 -6.84
CA ILE A 126 31.66 3.05 -7.96
C ILE A 126 32.49 3.65 -9.09
N GLY A 127 32.45 4.98 -9.26
CA GLY A 127 33.16 5.69 -10.35
C GLY A 127 32.36 5.65 -11.66
N ALA A 128 31.11 5.16 -11.64
CA ALA A 128 30.25 5.08 -12.80
C ALA A 128 28.86 5.64 -12.47
N PRO A 129 28.17 6.29 -13.45
CA PRO A 129 26.82 6.78 -13.23
C PRO A 129 25.82 5.62 -13.04
N LEU A 130 24.79 5.88 -12.25
CA LEU A 130 23.65 4.99 -12.11
C LEU A 130 22.82 4.98 -13.42
N THR A 131 22.37 3.82 -13.86
CA THR A 131 21.55 3.68 -15.08
C THR A 131 20.19 3.04 -14.84
N GLU A 132 20.09 2.17 -13.81
CA GLU A 132 18.84 1.47 -13.53
C GLU A 132 18.69 1.14 -12.04
N LEU A 133 17.46 1.27 -11.54
CA LEU A 133 16.98 0.74 -10.27
C LEU A 133 16.10 -0.48 -10.52
N THR A 134 16.42 -1.58 -9.85
CA THR A 134 15.48 -2.73 -9.81
C THR A 134 14.48 -2.52 -8.69
N VAL A 135 13.22 -2.32 -9.08
CA VAL A 135 12.08 -2.14 -8.17
C VAL A 135 11.60 -3.52 -7.72
N ALA A 136 11.73 -3.79 -6.42
CA ALA A 136 11.24 -5.04 -5.84
C ALA A 136 9.74 -4.98 -5.58
N ALA A 137 9.22 -3.82 -5.15
CA ALA A 137 7.80 -3.59 -4.97
C ALA A 137 7.46 -2.09 -5.03
N SER A 138 6.22 -1.79 -5.44
CA SER A 138 5.61 -0.47 -5.31
C SER A 138 4.18 -0.62 -4.77
N TYR A 139 3.13 -0.55 -5.59
CA TYR A 139 1.78 -0.84 -5.12
C TYR A 139 1.58 -2.34 -4.87
N ALA A 140 1.17 -2.68 -3.64
CA ALA A 140 0.80 -4.03 -3.24
C ALA A 140 -0.16 -4.00 -2.05
N CYS A 141 -1.39 -4.47 -2.26
CA CYS A 141 -2.41 -4.53 -1.21
C CYS A 141 -2.15 -5.71 -0.28
N ARG A 142 -1.47 -5.47 0.84
CA ARG A 142 -1.06 -6.49 1.81
C ARG A 142 -0.86 -5.93 3.21
N SER A 143 -0.85 -6.81 4.21
CA SER A 143 -0.44 -6.47 5.58
C SER A 143 1.03 -6.05 5.65
N MET A 144 1.37 -5.26 6.66
CA MET A 144 2.75 -4.90 6.99
C MET A 144 3.57 -6.16 7.29
N ASN A 145 4.72 -6.30 6.63
CA ASN A 145 5.63 -7.46 6.72
C ASN A 145 4.97 -8.82 6.43
N HIS A 146 3.84 -8.84 5.72
CA HIS A 146 3.04 -10.05 5.47
C HIS A 146 2.57 -10.77 6.75
N VAL A 147 2.39 -10.03 7.85
CA VAL A 147 1.89 -10.57 9.11
C VAL A 147 0.38 -10.45 9.16
N ALA A 148 -0.31 -11.59 9.31
CA ALA A 148 -1.76 -11.66 9.41
C ALA A 148 -2.30 -10.76 10.53
N GLY A 149 -3.34 -9.96 10.25
CA GLY A 149 -3.94 -9.03 11.20
C GLY A 149 -3.12 -7.77 11.49
N ALA A 150 -1.93 -7.62 10.90
CA ALA A 150 -1.16 -6.37 11.02
C ALA A 150 -1.84 -5.22 10.26
N ARG A 151 -1.33 -4.01 10.42
CA ARG A 151 -1.81 -2.84 9.65
C ARG A 151 -1.58 -3.02 8.15
N LEU A 152 -2.45 -2.38 7.35
CA LEU A 152 -2.19 -2.23 5.91
C LEU A 152 -0.84 -1.55 5.70
N SER A 153 -0.02 -2.13 4.83
CA SER A 153 1.30 -1.59 4.46
C SER A 153 1.17 -0.28 3.67
N GLU A 154 2.17 0.59 3.73
CA GLU A 154 2.25 1.79 2.89
C GLU A 154 2.25 1.45 1.39
N HIS A 155 2.69 0.27 1.00
CA HIS A 155 2.53 -0.25 -0.36
C HIS A 155 1.06 -0.34 -0.79
N GLY A 156 0.16 -0.69 0.13
CA GLY A 156 -1.28 -0.74 -0.13
C GLY A 156 -1.92 0.60 -0.46
N TYR A 157 -1.25 1.70 -0.13
CA TYR A 157 -1.67 3.07 -0.48
C TYR A 157 -0.85 3.68 -1.63
N ALA A 158 -0.05 2.86 -2.36
CA ALA A 158 0.93 3.33 -3.35
C ALA A 158 1.91 4.39 -2.79
N ASN A 159 2.20 4.32 -1.49
CA ASN A 159 2.98 5.28 -0.72
C ASN A 159 4.35 4.72 -0.27
N ALA A 160 4.79 3.64 -0.91
CA ALA A 160 6.07 3.00 -0.64
C ALA A 160 6.74 2.47 -1.91
N LEU A 161 8.06 2.34 -1.86
CA LEU A 161 8.92 1.84 -2.92
C LEU A 161 10.02 0.97 -2.31
N ASP A 162 10.19 -0.24 -2.87
CA ASP A 162 11.28 -1.14 -2.49
C ASP A 162 12.29 -1.24 -3.64
N ILE A 163 13.57 -1.04 -3.33
CA ILE A 163 14.68 -1.12 -4.28
C ILE A 163 15.63 -2.26 -3.86
N SER A 164 15.88 -3.18 -4.78
CA SER A 164 16.71 -4.37 -4.52
C SER A 164 18.07 -4.36 -5.20
N VAL A 165 18.22 -3.67 -6.36
CA VAL A 165 19.48 -3.64 -7.12
C VAL A 165 19.70 -2.25 -7.73
N PHE A 166 20.95 -1.82 -7.74
CA PHE A 166 21.46 -0.62 -8.41
C PHE A 166 22.38 -1.06 -9.54
N LYS A 167 22.14 -0.62 -10.80
CA LYS A 167 22.97 -0.95 -11.96
C LYS A 167 23.65 0.30 -12.49
N PHE A 168 24.89 0.15 -12.94
CA PHE A 168 25.75 1.25 -13.34
C PHE A 168 26.15 1.17 -14.82
N ALA A 169 26.62 2.30 -15.36
CA ALA A 169 26.97 2.41 -16.79
C ALA A 169 28.18 1.56 -17.19
N ASP A 170 29.03 1.16 -16.26
CA ASP A 170 30.16 0.25 -16.50
C ASP A 170 29.74 -1.24 -16.57
N GLY A 171 28.42 -1.52 -16.48
CA GLY A 171 27.86 -2.88 -16.49
C GLY A 171 27.86 -3.55 -15.12
N SER A 172 28.43 -2.94 -14.09
CA SER A 172 28.40 -3.48 -12.74
C SER A 172 27.01 -3.30 -12.10
N ALA A 173 26.72 -4.08 -11.06
CA ALA A 173 25.48 -4.00 -10.30
C ALA A 173 25.73 -4.31 -8.82
N ILE A 174 25.02 -3.61 -7.94
CA ILE A 174 25.03 -3.86 -6.49
C ILE A 174 23.64 -4.26 -6.04
N SER A 175 23.51 -5.47 -5.51
CA SER A 175 22.29 -5.91 -4.85
C SER A 175 22.33 -5.53 -3.36
N VAL A 176 21.20 -5.09 -2.81
CA VAL A 176 21.06 -4.80 -1.38
C VAL A 176 21.40 -6.06 -0.56
N LYS A 177 20.87 -7.20 -0.96
CA LYS A 177 21.11 -8.51 -0.31
C LYS A 177 22.59 -8.87 -0.21
N GLY A 178 23.33 -8.72 -1.30
CA GLY A 178 24.75 -9.13 -1.37
C GLY A 178 25.68 -8.09 -0.78
N GLY A 179 25.43 -6.80 -1.03
CA GLY A 179 26.35 -5.73 -0.69
C GLY A 179 26.21 -5.18 0.74
N TRP A 180 25.04 -5.35 1.38
CA TRP A 180 24.76 -4.71 2.68
C TRP A 180 25.72 -5.12 3.80
N TYR A 181 26.03 -6.42 3.90
CA TYR A 181 26.99 -6.98 4.84
C TYR A 181 28.33 -7.31 4.17
N GLY A 182 28.47 -6.98 2.88
CA GLY A 182 29.70 -7.14 2.12
C GLY A 182 30.85 -6.27 2.65
N SER A 183 31.91 -6.18 1.88
CA SER A 183 33.09 -5.37 2.19
C SER A 183 33.31 -4.28 1.12
N GLY A 184 34.21 -3.32 1.45
CA GLY A 184 34.68 -2.32 0.50
C GLY A 184 33.59 -1.36 0.02
N ARG A 185 33.70 -1.00 -1.28
CA ARG A 185 32.91 0.08 -1.91
C ARG A 185 31.41 -0.20 -2.00
N GLU A 186 31.01 -1.46 -2.17
CA GLU A 186 29.57 -1.81 -2.28
C GLU A 186 28.81 -1.53 -0.98
N ARG A 187 29.40 -1.95 0.15
CA ARG A 187 28.83 -1.63 1.46
C ARG A 187 28.83 -0.13 1.72
N ALA A 188 29.91 0.56 1.40
CA ALA A 188 30.01 2.01 1.58
C ALA A 188 28.93 2.74 0.75
N PHE A 189 28.76 2.36 -0.51
CA PHE A 189 27.69 2.87 -1.37
C PHE A 189 26.29 2.66 -0.75
N LEU A 190 25.96 1.42 -0.36
CA LEU A 190 24.63 1.12 0.19
C LEU A 190 24.35 1.84 1.51
N ARG A 191 25.36 2.03 2.35
CA ARG A 191 25.22 2.78 3.61
C ARG A 191 25.01 4.26 3.36
N GLU A 192 25.78 4.87 2.46
CA GLU A 192 25.60 6.28 2.11
C GLU A 192 24.23 6.51 1.46
N VAL A 193 23.81 5.63 0.56
CA VAL A 193 22.47 5.69 -0.04
C VAL A 193 21.40 5.58 1.04
N HIS A 194 21.47 4.57 1.92
CA HIS A 194 20.48 4.39 3.00
C HIS A 194 20.38 5.64 3.89
N ASP A 195 21.49 6.13 4.40
CA ASP A 195 21.53 7.25 5.34
C ASP A 195 21.04 8.56 4.68
N GLY A 196 21.43 8.78 3.43
CA GLY A 196 20.96 9.92 2.63
C GLY A 196 19.46 9.88 2.33
N THR A 197 18.89 8.68 2.18
CA THR A 197 17.47 8.45 1.88
C THR A 197 16.55 8.98 2.99
N CYS A 198 17.00 8.96 4.24
CA CYS A 198 16.24 9.41 5.41
C CYS A 198 15.88 10.92 5.40
N ARG A 199 16.44 11.68 4.45
CA ARG A 199 16.07 13.10 4.23
C ARG A 199 14.82 13.26 3.36
N TYR A 200 14.50 12.25 2.54
CA TYR A 200 13.42 12.29 1.53
C TYR A 200 12.19 11.50 1.94
N PHE A 201 12.37 10.48 2.77
CA PHE A 201 11.31 9.57 3.20
C PHE A 201 11.19 9.57 4.72
N THR A 202 9.98 9.30 5.21
CA THR A 202 9.72 9.24 6.65
C THR A 202 10.17 7.91 7.24
N THR A 203 10.01 6.83 6.49
CA THR A 203 10.50 5.50 6.86
C THR A 203 11.50 5.01 5.82
N VAL A 204 12.67 4.61 6.27
CA VAL A 204 13.71 3.96 5.48
C VAL A 204 14.17 2.73 6.25
N LEU A 205 13.95 1.54 5.67
CA LEU A 205 14.33 0.27 6.29
C LEU A 205 15.22 -0.52 5.35
N GLY A 206 16.24 -1.15 5.90
CA GLY A 206 17.15 -2.01 5.16
C GLY A 206 17.42 -3.32 5.88
N PRO A 207 18.38 -4.13 5.40
CA PRO A 207 18.71 -5.43 5.98
C PRO A 207 19.15 -5.40 7.44
N GLY A 208 19.53 -4.23 7.95
CA GLY A 208 19.85 -4.04 9.36
C GLY A 208 18.63 -3.99 10.27
N TYR A 209 17.43 -3.82 9.74
CA TYR A 209 16.22 -3.67 10.53
C TYR A 209 15.59 -5.01 10.92
N ASN A 210 15.20 -5.83 9.95
CA ASN A 210 14.60 -7.14 10.18
C ASN A 210 14.66 -8.06 8.94
N ALA A 211 14.26 -9.31 9.09
CA ALA A 211 14.30 -10.32 8.03
C ALA A 211 13.38 -10.00 6.82
N ALA A 212 12.33 -9.22 7.00
CA ALA A 212 11.45 -8.83 5.90
C ALA A 212 12.14 -7.87 4.91
N HIS A 213 13.17 -7.13 5.36
CA HIS A 213 13.92 -6.16 4.57
C HIS A 213 15.33 -6.63 4.20
N ARG A 214 15.63 -7.96 4.32
CA ARG A 214 16.97 -8.52 4.13
C ARG A 214 17.58 -8.32 2.74
N ASP A 215 16.77 -7.99 1.72
CA ASP A 215 17.16 -7.98 0.31
C ASP A 215 16.77 -6.72 -0.46
N HIS A 216 16.22 -5.72 0.22
CA HIS A 216 15.84 -4.44 -0.38
C HIS A 216 15.92 -3.29 0.62
N LEU A 217 15.94 -2.07 0.09
CA LEU A 217 15.66 -0.86 0.85
C LEU A 217 14.19 -0.52 0.67
N HIS A 218 13.45 -0.45 1.78
CA HIS A 218 12.06 0.02 1.83
C HIS A 218 12.04 1.52 2.12
N LEU A 219 11.30 2.25 1.30
CA LEU A 219 11.16 3.71 1.37
C LEU A 219 9.69 4.08 1.41
N ASP A 220 9.22 4.78 2.43
CA ASP A 220 7.83 5.24 2.48
C ASP A 220 7.67 6.66 3.04
N ARG A 221 6.48 7.22 2.81
CA ARG A 221 6.04 8.49 3.34
C ARG A 221 4.87 8.32 4.31
N GLY A 222 4.90 7.28 5.12
CA GLY A 222 3.93 7.03 6.17
C GLY A 222 4.07 7.97 7.36
N PRO A 223 3.21 7.82 8.39
CA PRO A 223 3.16 8.73 9.54
C PRO A 223 4.30 8.51 10.55
N TYR A 224 5.04 7.43 10.40
CA TYR A 224 6.14 7.09 11.31
C TYR A 224 7.46 7.57 10.77
N ARG A 225 8.37 7.92 11.70
CA ARG A 225 9.76 8.20 11.35
C ARG A 225 10.66 7.06 11.81
N ALA A 226 11.30 6.39 10.86
CA ALA A 226 12.27 5.34 11.13
C ALA A 226 13.38 5.36 10.06
N CYS A 227 14.64 5.41 10.47
CA CYS A 227 15.80 5.26 9.62
C CYS A 227 16.63 4.10 10.20
N ARG A 228 16.48 2.86 9.66
CA ARG A 228 17.00 1.62 10.26
C ARG A 228 17.62 0.67 9.22
#